data_b4336afabc3cebc37c72719fafde5018
#
_entry.id   b4336afabc3cebc37c72719fafde5018
#
_cell.length_a   1.000
_cell.length_b   1.000
_cell.length_c   1.000
_cell.angle_alpha   90.00
_cell.angle_beta   90.00
_cell.angle_gamma   90.00
#
_symmetry.space_group_name_H-M   'P 1'
#
loop_
_entity.id
_entity.type
_entity.pdbx_description
1 polymer ?
#
loop_
_entity_poly.entity_id
_entity_poly.type
_entity_poly.pdbx_seq_one_letter_code
_entity_poly.pdbx_strand_id
1 'polypeptide(L)'
;ILSLLASSKTSRPEIEGELGMSVGPQIKNLETDFNLIKRVIPIFAKPQTRQIKYYIDDNFLNFWFRFIYKYRSVIEIGNFDYLKDIIRRDYTVYVGRVLEKYFREKLILSKRYSAIGSYWENGNQNEIDIVALNEMEKQMFIGEVKYNRKSLNMRVLEEKAINIKASHPKYHIEFVGLSLEDM
;
A
#
# COMPACT_ATOMS: atom_id res chain seq x y z
N ILE A 1 -1.06 -4.01 17.32
CA ILE A 1 -0.77 -3.09 16.21
C ILE A 1 -0.40 -3.88 14.96
N LEU A 2 0.67 -4.72 14.98
CA LEU A 2 1.14 -5.42 13.78
C LEU A 2 0.06 -6.29 13.11
N SER A 3 -0.77 -7.00 13.89
CA SER A 3 -1.89 -7.77 13.34
C SER A 3 -2.96 -6.91 12.66
N LEU A 4 -3.18 -5.69 13.17
CA LEU A 4 -4.11 -4.74 12.56
C LEU A 4 -3.55 -4.18 11.26
N LEU A 5 -2.26 -3.81 11.24
CA LEU A 5 -1.57 -3.39 10.01
C LEU A 5 -1.60 -4.49 8.94
N ALA A 6 -1.30 -5.73 9.32
CA ALA A 6 -1.38 -6.89 8.43
C ALA A 6 -2.82 -7.15 7.93
N SER A 7 -3.84 -6.73 8.69
CA SER A 7 -5.27 -6.81 8.33
C SER A 7 -5.80 -5.55 7.64
N SER A 8 -4.92 -4.70 7.10
CA SER A 8 -5.25 -3.51 6.31
C SER A 8 -5.80 -2.31 7.10
N LYS A 9 -5.65 -2.27 8.43
CA LYS A 9 -5.87 -1.09 9.25
C LYS A 9 -4.59 -0.27 9.27
N THR A 10 -4.46 0.69 8.38
CA THR A 10 -3.17 1.35 8.08
C THR A 10 -3.01 2.71 8.71
N SER A 11 -4.07 3.35 9.15
CA SER A 11 -4.01 4.65 9.80
C SER A 11 -4.04 4.54 11.33
N ARG A 12 -3.42 5.52 12.01
CA ARG A 12 -3.45 5.58 13.46
C ARG A 12 -4.88 5.63 14.03
N PRO A 13 -5.82 6.44 13.50
CA PRO A 13 -7.20 6.45 13.99
C PRO A 13 -7.90 5.08 13.87
N GLU A 14 -7.69 4.33 12.79
CA GLU A 14 -8.25 2.99 12.64
C GLU A 14 -7.70 2.02 13.72
N ILE A 15 -6.40 2.08 13.99
CA ILE A 15 -5.74 1.23 14.98
C ILE A 15 -6.22 1.59 16.40
N GLU A 16 -6.27 2.87 16.74
CA GLU A 16 -6.76 3.37 18.03
C GLU A 16 -8.23 3.04 18.26
N GLY A 17 -9.06 3.12 17.21
CA GLY A 17 -10.47 2.73 17.26
C GLY A 17 -10.68 1.25 17.56
N GLU A 18 -9.87 0.37 16.98
CA GLU A 18 -9.93 -1.08 17.23
C GLU A 18 -9.40 -1.47 18.63
N LEU A 19 -8.40 -0.76 19.12
CA LEU A 19 -7.77 -1.07 20.42
C LEU A 19 -8.40 -0.34 21.61
N GLY A 20 -9.21 0.69 21.35
CA GLY A 20 -9.81 1.53 22.41
C GLY A 20 -8.77 2.35 23.20
N MET A 21 -7.56 2.54 22.68
CA MET A 21 -6.48 3.25 23.36
C MET A 21 -5.56 3.99 22.39
N SER A 22 -4.87 5.03 22.89
CA SER A 22 -3.85 5.73 22.10
C SER A 22 -2.61 4.87 21.89
N VAL A 23 -2.09 4.83 20.66
CA VAL A 23 -0.95 3.99 20.26
C VAL A 23 0.23 4.80 19.67
N GLY A 24 0.24 6.12 19.83
CA GLY A 24 1.28 6.98 19.27
C GLY A 24 2.70 6.58 19.64
N PRO A 25 3.05 6.38 20.93
CA PRO A 25 4.37 5.93 21.34
C PRO A 25 4.74 4.56 20.76
N GLN A 26 3.81 3.61 20.75
CA GLN A 26 4.05 2.26 20.24
C GLN A 26 4.31 2.27 18.73
N ILE A 27 3.55 3.07 17.95
CA ILE A 27 3.80 3.24 16.52
C ILE A 27 5.18 3.83 16.28
N LYS A 28 5.56 4.87 17.06
CA LYS A 28 6.88 5.47 16.97
C LYS A 28 7.98 4.44 17.23
N ASN A 29 7.89 3.66 18.29
CA ASN A 29 8.88 2.63 18.60
C ASN A 29 8.96 1.57 17.49
N LEU A 30 7.82 1.13 16.93
CA LEU A 30 7.80 0.18 15.81
C LEU A 30 8.46 0.75 14.55
N GLU A 31 8.33 2.06 14.31
CA GLU A 31 8.93 2.76 13.18
C GLU A 31 10.43 3.02 13.40
N THR A 32 10.82 3.63 14.54
CA THR A 32 12.17 4.16 14.75
C THR A 32 13.12 3.21 15.46
N ASP A 33 12.65 2.48 16.47
CA ASP A 33 13.51 1.66 17.32
C ASP A 33 13.62 0.23 16.78
N PHE A 34 12.51 -0.32 16.32
CA PHE A 34 12.46 -1.68 15.78
C PHE A 34 12.55 -1.75 14.26
N ASN A 35 12.28 -0.65 13.55
CA ASN A 35 12.28 -0.58 12.07
C ASN A 35 11.40 -1.67 11.42
N LEU A 36 10.26 -1.99 12.06
CA LEU A 36 9.32 -3.03 11.58
C LEU A 36 8.24 -2.48 10.66
N ILE A 37 7.95 -1.19 10.79
CA ILE A 37 6.92 -0.52 9.99
C ILE A 37 7.47 0.71 9.28
N LYS A 38 6.89 1.04 8.14
CA LYS A 38 7.16 2.26 7.40
C LYS A 38 5.98 3.21 7.45
N ARG A 39 6.29 4.48 7.67
CA ARG A 39 5.36 5.58 7.53
C ARG A 39 5.32 6.03 6.06
N VAL A 40 4.13 6.12 5.49
CA VAL A 40 3.90 6.57 4.11
C VAL A 40 2.94 7.74 4.11
N ILE A 41 3.23 8.75 3.29
CA ILE A 41 2.39 9.93 3.03
C ILE A 41 2.10 10.01 1.52
N PRO A 42 0.99 10.65 1.09
CA PRO A 42 0.73 10.87 -0.33
C PRO A 42 1.87 11.65 -0.98
N ILE A 43 2.21 11.31 -2.24
CA ILE A 43 3.38 11.88 -2.93
C ILE A 43 3.38 13.42 -3.03
N PHE A 44 2.20 14.05 -3.07
CA PHE A 44 2.08 15.51 -3.15
C PHE A 44 1.72 16.15 -1.81
N ALA A 45 1.69 15.40 -0.73
CA ALA A 45 1.33 15.93 0.57
C ALA A 45 2.46 16.75 1.19
N LYS A 46 2.08 17.76 1.97
CA LYS A 46 3.05 18.52 2.78
C LYS A 46 3.66 17.61 3.86
N PRO A 47 4.92 17.85 4.27
CA PRO A 47 5.58 17.02 5.30
C PRO A 47 4.81 16.91 6.63
N GLN A 48 4.03 17.93 6.99
CA GLN A 48 3.20 17.98 8.21
C GLN A 48 1.80 17.38 8.03
N THR A 49 1.54 16.69 6.92
CA THR A 49 0.23 16.11 6.67
C THR A 49 -0.18 15.12 7.76
N ARG A 50 -1.50 15.06 8.03
CA ARG A 50 -2.11 14.03 8.87
C ARG A 50 -2.55 12.80 8.07
N GLN A 51 -2.40 12.84 6.75
CA GLN A 51 -2.70 11.71 5.85
C GLN A 51 -1.53 10.72 5.90
N ILE A 52 -1.47 9.93 6.96
CA ILE A 52 -0.37 8.98 7.20
C ILE A 52 -0.94 7.59 7.19
N LYS A 53 -0.30 6.69 6.43
CA LYS A 53 -0.51 5.25 6.49
C LYS A 53 0.76 4.58 7.01
N TYR A 54 0.59 3.47 7.74
CA TYR A 54 1.67 2.64 8.24
C TYR A 54 1.58 1.24 7.64
N TYR A 55 2.70 0.67 7.28
CA TYR A 55 2.78 -0.66 6.68
C TYR A 55 3.91 -1.45 7.32
N ILE A 56 3.71 -2.75 7.52
CA ILE A 56 4.80 -3.67 7.83
C ILE A 56 5.68 -3.76 6.58
N ASP A 57 6.98 -3.45 6.72
CA ASP A 57 7.89 -3.40 5.58
C ASP A 57 8.32 -4.80 5.12
N ASP A 58 8.47 -5.73 6.04
CA ASP A 58 8.85 -7.10 5.75
C ASP A 58 7.65 -7.95 5.32
N ASN A 59 7.76 -8.59 4.13
CA ASN A 59 6.68 -9.40 3.57
C ASN A 59 6.40 -10.65 4.39
N PHE A 60 7.45 -11.30 4.97
CA PHE A 60 7.28 -12.46 5.83
C PHE A 60 6.55 -12.09 7.11
N LEU A 61 6.94 -11.02 7.78
CA LEU A 61 6.25 -10.54 8.98
C LEU A 61 4.79 -10.16 8.68
N ASN A 62 4.53 -9.54 7.54
CA ASN A 62 3.15 -9.24 7.11
C ASN A 62 2.34 -10.52 6.94
N PHE A 63 2.89 -11.54 6.23
CA PHE A 63 2.27 -12.86 6.09
C PHE A 63 2.03 -13.52 7.45
N TRP A 64 3.05 -13.50 8.32
CA TRP A 64 2.98 -14.10 9.65
C TRP A 64 1.85 -13.51 10.49
N PHE A 65 1.78 -12.17 10.62
CA PHE A 65 0.75 -11.52 11.41
C PHE A 65 -0.65 -11.65 10.79
N ARG A 66 -0.74 -11.69 9.46
CA ARG A 66 -2.02 -11.81 8.76
C ARG A 66 -2.62 -13.21 8.87
N PHE A 67 -1.82 -14.24 8.71
CA PHE A 67 -2.30 -15.62 8.56
C PHE A 67 -1.92 -16.53 9.72
N ILE A 68 -0.73 -16.45 10.26
CA ILE A 68 -0.24 -17.37 11.29
C ILE A 68 -0.64 -16.87 12.68
N TYR A 69 -0.17 -15.70 13.05
CA TYR A 69 -0.44 -15.14 14.39
C TYR A 69 -1.93 -14.91 14.65
N LYS A 70 -2.66 -14.37 13.69
CA LYS A 70 -4.09 -14.10 13.79
C LYS A 70 -4.92 -15.36 14.00
N TYR A 71 -4.52 -16.48 13.40
CA TYR A 71 -5.23 -17.76 13.43
C TYR A 71 -4.47 -18.84 14.22
N ARG A 72 -3.66 -18.44 15.22
CA ARG A 72 -2.86 -19.35 16.03
C ARG A 72 -3.69 -20.45 16.70
N SER A 73 -4.90 -20.16 17.14
CA SER A 73 -5.79 -21.16 17.73
C SER A 73 -6.17 -22.29 16.75
N VAL A 74 -6.30 -21.97 15.47
CA VAL A 74 -6.55 -22.95 14.41
C VAL A 74 -5.33 -23.87 14.25
N ILE A 75 -4.12 -23.31 14.37
CA ILE A 75 -2.86 -24.05 14.29
C ILE A 75 -2.68 -24.93 15.54
N GLU A 76 -2.98 -24.42 16.73
CA GLU A 76 -2.88 -25.14 18.01
C GLU A 76 -3.73 -26.41 18.03
N ILE A 77 -4.92 -26.39 17.40
CA ILE A 77 -5.79 -27.57 17.28
C ILE A 77 -5.47 -28.43 16.05
N GLY A 78 -4.42 -28.10 15.28
CA GLY A 78 -3.98 -28.87 14.10
C GLY A 78 -4.90 -28.79 12.89
N ASN A 79 -5.83 -27.82 12.82
CA ASN A 79 -6.77 -27.69 11.69
C ASN A 79 -6.14 -26.90 10.52
N PHE A 80 -5.11 -27.48 9.91
CA PHE A 80 -4.35 -26.82 8.82
C PHE A 80 -5.17 -26.64 7.53
N ASP A 81 -6.17 -27.46 7.27
CA ASP A 81 -6.98 -27.31 6.07
C ASP A 81 -7.85 -26.04 6.16
N TYR A 82 -8.43 -25.77 7.31
CA TYR A 82 -9.12 -24.52 7.55
C TYR A 82 -8.20 -23.30 7.40
N LEU A 83 -6.95 -23.39 7.87
CA LEU A 83 -5.95 -22.33 7.69
C LEU A 83 -5.61 -22.10 6.21
N LYS A 84 -5.45 -23.18 5.43
CA LYS A 84 -5.22 -23.09 3.97
C LYS A 84 -6.37 -22.38 3.25
N ASP A 85 -7.61 -22.65 3.66
CA ASP A 85 -8.80 -22.01 3.06
C ASP A 85 -8.85 -20.51 3.38
N ILE A 86 -8.49 -20.10 4.60
CA ILE A 86 -8.33 -18.69 4.94
C ILE A 86 -7.26 -18.03 4.07
N ILE A 87 -6.09 -18.68 3.94
CA ILE A 87 -5.01 -18.15 3.11
C ILE A 87 -5.48 -18.00 1.67
N ARG A 88 -6.12 -19.02 1.08
CA ARG A 88 -6.65 -18.96 -0.30
C ARG A 88 -7.64 -17.81 -0.49
N ARG A 89 -8.55 -17.61 0.46
CA ARG A 89 -9.55 -16.54 0.41
C ARG A 89 -8.91 -15.15 0.38
N ASP A 90 -7.90 -14.92 1.23
CA ASP A 90 -7.33 -13.59 1.48
C ASP A 90 -6.01 -13.35 0.72
N TYR A 91 -5.52 -14.34 -0.03
CA TYR A 91 -4.22 -14.32 -0.70
C TYR A 91 -4.09 -13.19 -1.72
N THR A 92 -5.13 -12.94 -2.49
CA THR A 92 -5.12 -11.89 -3.53
C THR A 92 -4.93 -10.50 -2.94
N VAL A 93 -5.51 -10.22 -1.77
CA VAL A 93 -5.35 -8.94 -1.06
C VAL A 93 -3.94 -8.81 -0.51
N TYR A 94 -3.36 -9.89 0.04
CA TYR A 94 -1.98 -9.90 0.52
C TYR A 94 -0.99 -9.67 -0.62
N VAL A 95 -1.12 -10.44 -1.71
CA VAL A 95 -0.22 -10.35 -2.87
C VAL A 95 -0.34 -9.01 -3.59
N GLY A 96 -1.53 -8.40 -3.63
CA GLY A 96 -1.72 -7.07 -4.21
C GLY A 96 -0.70 -6.06 -3.67
N ARG A 97 -0.51 -6.01 -2.35
CA ARG A 97 0.50 -5.12 -1.72
C ARG A 97 1.94 -5.50 -2.02
N VAL A 98 2.22 -6.80 -2.12
CA VAL A 98 3.56 -7.28 -2.51
C VAL A 98 3.87 -6.83 -3.94
N LEU A 99 2.89 -6.89 -4.85
CA LEU A 99 3.01 -6.42 -6.22
C LEU A 99 3.21 -4.90 -6.30
N GLU A 100 2.44 -4.11 -5.54
CA GLU A 100 2.64 -2.66 -5.46
C GLU A 100 4.07 -2.31 -5.02
N LYS A 101 4.59 -2.98 -4.00
CA LYS A 101 5.96 -2.81 -3.53
C LYS A 101 6.97 -3.19 -4.62
N TYR A 102 6.80 -4.35 -5.26
CA TYR A 102 7.66 -4.83 -6.34
C TYR A 102 7.74 -3.84 -7.51
N PHE A 103 6.61 -3.40 -8.03
CA PHE A 103 6.60 -2.46 -9.16
C PHE A 103 7.16 -1.09 -8.78
N ARG A 104 6.94 -0.62 -7.55
CA ARG A 104 7.56 0.60 -7.05
C ARG A 104 9.08 0.47 -6.99
N GLU A 105 9.60 -0.64 -6.47
CA GLU A 105 11.05 -0.91 -6.45
C GLU A 105 11.63 -1.00 -7.87
N LYS A 106 10.93 -1.64 -8.80
CA LYS A 106 11.32 -1.71 -10.22
C LYS A 106 11.43 -0.31 -10.85
N LEU A 107 10.49 0.60 -10.55
CA LEU A 107 10.55 1.98 -11.00
C LEU A 107 11.70 2.76 -10.34
N ILE A 108 11.96 2.55 -9.06
CA ILE A 108 13.12 3.17 -8.36
C ILE A 108 14.42 2.72 -9.00
N LEU A 109 14.58 1.43 -9.28
CA LEU A 109 15.78 0.87 -9.91
C LEU A 109 16.01 1.38 -11.33
N SER A 110 14.95 1.80 -12.04
CA SER A 110 15.07 2.38 -13.38
C SER A 110 15.81 3.73 -13.40
N LYS A 111 15.88 4.42 -12.26
CA LYS A 111 16.48 5.76 -12.07
C LYS A 111 15.94 6.85 -13.02
N ARG A 112 14.75 6.62 -13.60
CA ARG A 112 14.11 7.55 -14.56
C ARG A 112 13.32 8.66 -13.87
N TYR A 113 12.92 8.48 -12.62
CA TYR A 113 11.97 9.34 -11.91
C TYR A 113 12.64 10.08 -10.75
N SER A 114 12.29 11.34 -10.57
CA SER A 114 12.74 12.20 -9.48
C SER A 114 11.98 11.97 -8.18
N ALA A 115 10.73 11.50 -8.28
CA ALA A 115 9.90 11.15 -7.14
C ALA A 115 8.99 9.96 -7.47
N ILE A 116 8.81 9.05 -6.52
CA ILE A 116 7.90 7.88 -6.63
C ILE A 116 7.17 7.70 -5.31
N GLY A 117 5.85 7.54 -5.36
CA GLY A 117 5.01 7.32 -4.18
C GLY A 117 3.64 6.80 -4.54
N SER A 118 2.75 6.75 -3.55
CA SER A 118 1.32 6.51 -3.75
C SER A 118 0.55 7.81 -3.58
N TYR A 119 -0.66 7.87 -4.07
CA TYR A 119 -1.53 9.03 -3.92
C TYR A 119 -2.86 8.63 -3.29
N TRP A 120 -3.38 9.45 -2.43
CA TRP A 120 -4.75 9.39 -1.92
C TRP A 120 -5.15 10.76 -1.37
N GLU A 121 -6.45 11.00 -1.34
CA GLU A 121 -7.06 12.22 -0.81
C GLU A 121 -7.60 12.00 0.60
N ASN A 122 -8.17 13.06 1.20
CA ASN A 122 -8.79 12.98 2.51
C ASN A 122 -9.85 11.87 2.55
N GLY A 123 -9.86 11.09 3.63
CA GLY A 123 -10.77 9.96 3.77
C GLY A 123 -10.42 8.75 2.90
N ASN A 124 -9.15 8.64 2.46
CA ASN A 124 -8.66 7.57 1.56
C ASN A 124 -9.39 7.53 0.20
N GLN A 125 -9.91 8.67 -0.26
CA GLN A 125 -10.54 8.77 -1.57
C GLN A 125 -9.48 8.84 -2.68
N ASN A 126 -9.85 8.46 -3.88
CA ASN A 126 -9.04 8.56 -5.09
C ASN A 126 -7.64 7.93 -4.93
N GLU A 127 -7.56 6.78 -4.22
CA GLU A 127 -6.29 6.10 -4.00
C GLU A 127 -5.72 5.56 -5.33
N ILE A 128 -4.44 5.87 -5.57
CA ILE A 128 -3.65 5.42 -6.72
C ILE A 128 -2.39 4.75 -6.18
N ASP A 129 -2.13 3.54 -6.63
CA ASP A 129 -1.09 2.67 -6.08
C ASP A 129 0.32 3.20 -6.32
N ILE A 130 0.57 3.72 -7.53
CA ILE A 130 1.88 4.24 -7.93
C ILE A 130 1.72 5.54 -8.72
N VAL A 131 2.42 6.58 -8.28
CA VAL A 131 2.65 7.82 -9.05
C VAL A 131 4.15 8.07 -9.08
N ALA A 132 4.72 8.24 -10.28
CA ALA A 132 6.13 8.54 -10.45
C ALA A 132 6.33 9.74 -11.37
N LEU A 133 7.20 10.67 -10.97
CA LEU A 133 7.46 11.92 -11.69
C LEU A 133 8.87 11.96 -12.25
N ASN A 134 8.99 12.39 -13.50
CA ASN A 134 10.22 12.91 -14.07
C ASN A 134 10.05 14.43 -14.26
N GLU A 135 10.61 15.20 -13.35
CA GLU A 135 10.45 16.67 -13.36
C GLU A 135 11.18 17.33 -14.52
N MET A 136 12.27 16.75 -15.00
CA MET A 136 13.05 17.31 -16.11
C MET A 136 12.30 17.17 -17.43
N GLU A 137 11.77 15.99 -17.69
CA GLU A 137 11.06 15.67 -18.95
C GLU A 137 9.57 16.02 -18.88
N LYS A 138 9.07 16.47 -17.71
CA LYS A 138 7.64 16.71 -17.47
C LYS A 138 6.78 15.49 -17.79
N GLN A 139 7.26 14.30 -17.43
CA GLN A 139 6.54 13.05 -17.56
C GLN A 139 6.05 12.58 -16.19
N MET A 140 4.86 11.99 -16.19
CA MET A 140 4.26 11.40 -15.00
C MET A 140 3.70 10.03 -15.35
N PHE A 141 4.10 9.03 -14.59
CA PHE A 141 3.54 7.69 -14.63
C PHE A 141 2.48 7.56 -13.53
N ILE A 142 1.29 7.08 -13.87
CA ILE A 142 0.20 6.78 -12.94
C ILE A 142 -0.20 5.34 -13.13
N GLY A 143 0.03 4.50 -12.10
CA GLY A 143 -0.16 3.06 -12.13
C GLY A 143 -1.21 2.55 -11.14
N GLU A 144 -2.07 1.65 -11.61
CA GLU A 144 -2.93 0.80 -10.78
C GLU A 144 -2.37 -0.63 -10.82
N VAL A 145 -2.28 -1.26 -9.65
CA VAL A 145 -1.73 -2.61 -9.50
C VAL A 145 -2.84 -3.57 -9.07
N LYS A 146 -3.04 -4.66 -9.80
CA LYS A 146 -4.00 -5.71 -9.43
C LYS A 146 -3.34 -7.08 -9.53
N TYR A 147 -3.77 -8.02 -8.68
CA TYR A 147 -3.35 -9.42 -8.80
C TYR A 147 -3.72 -9.99 -10.15
N ASN A 148 -4.96 -9.77 -10.59
CA ASN A 148 -5.48 -10.24 -11.87
C ASN A 148 -5.66 -9.08 -12.84
N ARG A 149 -5.09 -9.18 -14.04
CA ARG A 149 -5.17 -8.19 -15.10
C ARG A 149 -6.62 -7.81 -15.47
N LYS A 150 -7.53 -8.79 -15.42
CA LYS A 150 -8.96 -8.58 -15.70
C LYS A 150 -9.66 -7.63 -14.73
N SER A 151 -9.06 -7.40 -13.56
CA SER A 151 -9.58 -6.48 -12.53
C SER A 151 -9.11 -5.03 -12.72
N LEU A 152 -8.26 -4.77 -13.70
CA LEU A 152 -7.80 -3.42 -14.04
C LEU A 152 -8.93 -2.65 -14.75
N ASN A 153 -9.14 -1.41 -14.31
CA ASN A 153 -10.09 -0.49 -14.94
C ASN A 153 -9.41 0.88 -15.15
N MET A 154 -8.91 1.09 -16.35
CA MET A 154 -8.15 2.30 -16.71
C MET A 154 -9.00 3.56 -16.62
N ARG A 155 -10.31 3.47 -16.93
CA ARG A 155 -11.23 4.61 -16.80
C ARG A 155 -11.36 5.09 -15.36
N VAL A 156 -11.49 4.14 -14.41
CA VAL A 156 -11.53 4.48 -12.97
C VAL A 156 -10.20 5.08 -12.51
N LEU A 157 -9.07 4.59 -13.01
CA LEU A 157 -7.75 5.17 -12.71
C LEU A 157 -7.65 6.62 -13.20
N GLU A 158 -8.14 6.90 -14.40
CA GLU A 158 -8.17 8.26 -14.95
C GLU A 158 -9.10 9.19 -14.15
N GLU A 159 -10.24 8.69 -13.69
CA GLU A 159 -11.19 9.43 -12.84
C GLU A 159 -10.53 9.77 -11.48
N LYS A 160 -9.84 8.84 -10.85
CA LYS A 160 -9.07 9.08 -9.60
C LYS A 160 -7.99 10.15 -9.76
N ALA A 161 -7.41 10.27 -10.95
CA ALA A 161 -6.31 11.18 -11.23
C ALA A 161 -6.73 12.61 -11.65
N ILE A 162 -8.02 12.95 -11.64
CA ILE A 162 -8.53 14.24 -12.11
C ILE A 162 -7.83 15.43 -11.42
N ASN A 163 -7.69 15.37 -10.09
CA ASN A 163 -7.04 16.42 -9.31
C ASN A 163 -5.54 16.50 -9.55
N ILE A 164 -4.89 15.36 -9.81
CA ILE A 164 -3.47 15.33 -10.21
C ILE A 164 -3.30 16.01 -11.57
N LYS A 165 -4.14 15.67 -12.55
CA LYS A 165 -4.13 16.30 -13.88
C LYS A 165 -4.30 17.82 -13.81
N ALA A 166 -5.28 18.28 -13.02
CA ALA A 166 -5.57 19.70 -12.85
C ALA A 166 -4.41 20.46 -12.19
N SER A 167 -3.72 19.85 -11.24
CA SER A 167 -2.57 20.47 -10.55
C SER A 167 -1.25 20.40 -11.31
N HIS A 168 -1.15 19.52 -12.32
CA HIS A 168 0.05 19.29 -13.11
C HIS A 168 -0.19 19.42 -14.62
N PRO A 169 -0.74 20.56 -15.13
CA PRO A 169 -1.18 20.68 -16.52
C PRO A 169 -0.05 20.62 -17.56
N LYS A 170 1.21 20.76 -17.13
CA LYS A 170 2.40 20.72 -17.99
C LYS A 170 3.00 19.32 -18.14
N TYR A 171 2.46 18.32 -17.40
CA TYR A 171 3.00 16.98 -17.45
C TYR A 171 2.29 16.13 -18.49
N HIS A 172 3.08 15.38 -19.25
CA HIS A 172 2.56 14.27 -20.03
C HIS A 172 2.32 13.07 -19.12
N ILE A 173 1.07 12.63 -19.02
CA ILE A 173 0.66 11.58 -18.08
C ILE A 173 0.43 10.27 -18.83
N GLU A 174 1.16 9.24 -18.44
CA GLU A 174 0.99 7.86 -18.88
C GLU A 174 0.23 7.06 -17.82
N PHE A 175 -0.89 6.45 -18.21
CA PHE A 175 -1.70 5.56 -17.35
C PHE A 175 -1.36 4.11 -17.65
N VAL A 176 -1.01 3.35 -16.61
CA VAL A 176 -0.56 1.97 -16.77
C VAL A 176 -1.25 1.04 -15.76
N GLY A 177 -1.82 -0.04 -16.28
CA GLY A 177 -2.30 -1.15 -15.45
C GLY A 177 -1.22 -2.22 -15.32
N LEU A 178 -0.87 -2.58 -14.09
CA LEU A 178 0.14 -3.58 -13.76
C LEU A 178 -0.49 -4.77 -13.04
N SER A 179 -0.02 -5.97 -13.35
CA SER A 179 -0.53 -7.20 -12.75
C SER A 179 0.60 -8.21 -12.51
N LEU A 180 0.27 -9.38 -11.96
CA LEU A 180 1.22 -10.49 -11.81
C LEU A 180 1.87 -10.88 -13.15
N GLU A 181 1.17 -10.68 -14.26
CA GLU A 181 1.65 -11.02 -15.61
C GLU A 181 2.79 -10.09 -16.10
N ASP A 182 3.00 -8.95 -15.44
CA ASP A 182 4.00 -7.93 -15.81
C ASP A 182 5.30 -8.00 -14.95
N MET A 183 5.42 -9.04 -14.12
CA MET A 183 6.60 -9.28 -13.27
C MET A 183 7.84 -9.74 -14.04
#